data_a263dc92e34a6075efc084a2e18027af
#
_entry.id   a263dc92e34a6075efc084a2e18027af
#
_cell.length_a   1.000
_cell.length_b   1.000
_cell.length_c   1.000
_cell.angle_alpha   90.00
_cell.angle_beta   90.00
_cell.angle_gamma   90.00
#
_symmetry.space_group_name_H-M   'P 1'
#
loop_
_entity.id
_entity.type
_entity.pdbx_description
1 polymer ?
#
loop_
_entity_poly.entity_id
_entity_poly.type
_entity_poly.pdbx_seq_one_letter_code
_entity_poly.pdbx_strand_id
1 'polypeptide(L)'
;MNAVTAAKLAEWLKSEQPPKLLDVRQDYEHEVARLEEARLIPLPELPMRTGELADWKEQDIVVYCHHGVRSQMAIGVLRMAGFHKLHNLTGGIDAWSRDVDEKVVRY
;
A
#
# COMPACT_ATOMS: atom_id res chain seq x y z
N MET A 1 -13.91 -3.56 -0.67
CA MET A 1 -12.64 -2.82 -0.49
C MET A 1 -12.79 -1.80 0.63
N ASN A 2 -11.87 -1.81 1.56
CA ASN A 2 -11.85 -0.81 2.62
C ASN A 2 -10.93 0.34 2.24
N ALA A 3 -11.29 1.53 2.68
CA ALA A 3 -10.43 2.70 2.52
C ALA A 3 -9.89 3.09 3.89
N VAL A 4 -8.62 3.48 3.94
CA VAL A 4 -7.99 3.95 5.17
C VAL A 4 -7.33 5.30 4.87
N THR A 5 -7.55 6.28 5.74
CA THR A 5 -6.91 7.60 5.58
C THR A 5 -5.47 7.53 6.07
N ALA A 6 -4.65 8.50 5.64
CA ALA A 6 -3.26 8.59 6.10
C ALA A 6 -3.18 8.70 7.62
N ALA A 7 -4.04 9.52 8.23
CA ALA A 7 -4.06 9.68 9.69
C ALA A 7 -4.40 8.37 10.41
N LYS A 8 -5.39 7.65 9.91
CA LYS A 8 -5.77 6.36 10.48
C LYS A 8 -4.66 5.33 10.33
N LEU A 9 -4.01 5.30 9.17
CA LEU A 9 -2.89 4.40 8.95
C LEU A 9 -1.75 4.69 9.92
N ALA A 10 -1.46 5.98 10.17
CA ALA A 10 -0.41 6.36 11.10
C ALA A 10 -0.67 5.78 12.50
N GLU A 11 -1.93 5.84 12.96
CA GLU A 11 -2.32 5.24 14.24
C GLU A 11 -2.19 3.73 14.21
N TRP A 12 -2.65 3.11 13.12
CA TRP A 12 -2.64 1.65 12.96
C TRP A 12 -1.21 1.10 12.96
N LEU A 13 -0.28 1.81 12.33
CA LEU A 13 1.13 1.39 12.30
C LEU A 13 1.78 1.38 13.67
N LYS A 14 1.24 2.14 14.63
CA LYS A 14 1.73 2.18 16.01
C LYS A 14 1.06 1.15 16.91
N SER A 15 0.08 0.42 16.39
CA SER A 15 -0.66 -0.57 17.18
C SER A 15 0.16 -1.86 17.34
N GLU A 16 -0.36 -2.78 18.16
CA GLU A 16 0.28 -4.08 18.38
C GLU A 16 0.22 -4.97 17.16
N GLN A 17 -0.75 -4.74 16.26
CA GLN A 17 -0.92 -5.52 15.04
C GLN A 17 -0.98 -4.59 13.84
N PRO A 18 0.15 -4.00 13.44
CA PRO A 18 0.17 -3.11 12.30
C PRO A 18 -0.08 -3.88 11.00
N PRO A 19 -0.67 -3.22 10.00
CA PRO A 19 -0.89 -3.86 8.71
C PRO A 19 0.41 -4.01 7.94
N LYS A 20 0.40 -4.88 6.94
CA LYS A 20 1.47 -4.94 5.95
C LYS A 20 1.26 -3.82 4.95
N LEU A 21 2.33 -3.32 4.37
CA LEU A 21 2.28 -2.23 3.40
C LEU A 21 2.78 -2.72 2.05
N LEU A 22 1.97 -2.53 1.01
CA LEU A 22 2.32 -2.90 -0.36
C LEU A 22 2.32 -1.67 -1.24
N ASP A 23 3.48 -1.36 -1.82
CA ASP A 23 3.67 -0.28 -2.77
C ASP A 23 3.56 -0.85 -4.17
N VAL A 24 2.62 -0.34 -4.98
CA VAL A 24 2.39 -0.84 -6.34
C VAL A 24 2.81 0.17 -7.40
N ARG A 25 3.65 1.13 -7.01
CA ARG A 25 4.19 2.13 -7.93
C ARG A 25 5.40 1.56 -8.69
N GLN A 26 6.04 2.42 -9.48
CA GLN A 26 7.26 2.07 -10.21
C GLN A 26 8.47 2.08 -9.29
N ASP A 27 9.52 1.39 -9.71
CA ASP A 27 10.78 1.33 -8.95
C ASP A 27 11.31 2.73 -8.62
N TYR A 28 11.31 3.65 -9.60
CA TYR A 28 11.85 4.99 -9.37
C TYR A 28 11.02 5.78 -8.35
N GLU A 29 9.72 5.56 -8.30
CA GLU A 29 8.86 6.22 -7.33
C GLU A 29 9.19 5.74 -5.92
N HIS A 30 9.41 4.45 -5.75
CA HIS A 30 9.78 3.85 -4.47
C HIS A 30 11.12 4.39 -3.99
N GLU A 31 12.06 4.64 -4.91
CA GLU A 31 13.35 5.22 -4.56
C GLU A 31 13.23 6.68 -4.15
N VAL A 32 12.32 7.44 -4.78
CA VAL A 32 12.10 8.85 -4.46
C VAL A 32 11.48 9.01 -3.07
N ALA A 33 10.47 8.21 -2.76
CA ALA A 33 9.76 8.31 -1.49
C ALA A 33 8.97 7.01 -1.27
N ARG A 34 8.95 6.54 -0.02
CA ARG A 34 8.21 5.32 0.33
C ARG A 34 7.85 5.34 1.81
N LEU A 35 6.88 4.54 2.18
CA LEU A 35 6.58 4.28 3.59
C LEU A 35 7.58 3.25 4.10
N GLU A 36 7.97 3.38 5.37
CA GLU A 36 8.90 2.42 5.97
C GLU A 36 8.34 1.01 5.92
N GLU A 37 9.21 0.06 5.65
CA GLU A 37 8.88 -1.37 5.59
C GLU A 37 7.89 -1.75 4.50
N ALA A 38 7.59 -0.86 3.57
CA ALA A 38 6.73 -1.19 2.44
C ALA A 38 7.45 -2.13 1.48
N ARG A 39 6.73 -3.13 1.00
CA ARG A 39 7.23 -4.03 -0.03
C ARG A 39 6.78 -3.50 -1.38
N LEU A 40 7.68 -3.51 -2.35
CA LEU A 40 7.39 -3.01 -3.69
C LEU A 40 7.11 -4.15 -4.65
N ILE A 41 5.93 -4.12 -5.28
CA ILE A 41 5.62 -4.94 -6.45
C ILE A 41 4.85 -4.04 -7.40
N PRO A 42 5.47 -3.56 -8.48
CA PRO A 42 4.78 -2.66 -9.42
C PRO A 42 3.52 -3.30 -9.99
N LEU A 43 2.48 -2.50 -10.17
CA LEU A 43 1.18 -2.98 -10.62
C LEU A 43 1.23 -3.89 -11.85
N PRO A 44 2.00 -3.57 -12.92
CA PRO A 44 2.04 -4.45 -14.09
C PRO A 44 2.61 -5.84 -13.80
N GLU A 45 3.42 -5.99 -12.76
CA GLU A 45 4.05 -7.26 -12.39
C GLU A 45 3.23 -8.04 -11.37
N LEU A 46 2.29 -7.37 -10.71
CA LEU A 46 1.57 -7.97 -9.60
C LEU A 46 0.85 -9.27 -9.94
N PRO A 47 0.14 -9.38 -11.08
CA PRO A 47 -0.57 -10.63 -11.38
C PRO A 47 0.31 -11.86 -11.40
N MET A 48 1.57 -11.71 -11.79
CA MET A 48 2.52 -12.81 -11.86
C MET A 48 3.31 -13.02 -10.56
N ARG A 49 3.18 -12.08 -9.62
CA ARG A 49 4.00 -12.09 -8.40
C ARG A 49 3.20 -12.20 -7.12
N THR A 50 1.91 -12.47 -7.19
CA THR A 50 1.07 -12.60 -5.99
C THR A 50 1.55 -13.71 -5.06
N GLY A 51 2.21 -14.74 -5.60
CA GLY A 51 2.78 -15.82 -4.80
C GLY A 51 3.84 -15.35 -3.81
N GLU A 52 4.51 -14.24 -4.11
CA GLU A 52 5.51 -13.66 -3.19
C GLU A 52 4.88 -13.13 -1.91
N LEU A 53 3.55 -12.91 -1.92
CA LEU A 53 2.81 -12.39 -0.78
C LEU A 53 2.03 -13.47 -0.04
N ALA A 54 2.35 -14.75 -0.28
CA ALA A 54 1.59 -15.87 0.29
C ALA A 54 1.46 -15.79 1.81
N ASP A 55 2.53 -15.39 2.51
CA ASP A 55 2.52 -15.26 3.98
C ASP A 55 1.69 -14.10 4.48
N TRP A 56 1.24 -13.21 3.58
CA TRP A 56 0.38 -12.08 3.95
C TRP A 56 -1.10 -12.37 3.74
N LYS A 57 -1.44 -13.57 3.28
CA LYS A 57 -2.80 -13.87 2.81
C LYS A 57 -3.88 -13.66 3.87
N GLU A 58 -3.55 -13.95 5.13
CA GLU A 58 -4.48 -13.79 6.24
C GLU A 58 -4.23 -12.51 7.05
N GLN A 59 -3.36 -11.64 6.57
CA GLN A 59 -3.02 -10.40 7.25
C GLN A 59 -3.65 -9.20 6.56
N ASP A 60 -3.87 -8.13 7.33
CA ASP A 60 -4.33 -6.87 6.76
C ASP A 60 -3.21 -6.27 5.91
N ILE A 61 -3.54 -5.91 4.67
CA ILE A 61 -2.61 -5.31 3.74
C ILE A 61 -3.16 -3.95 3.32
N VAL A 62 -2.38 -2.90 3.55
CA VAL A 62 -2.68 -1.57 3.01
C VAL A 62 -1.89 -1.42 1.72
N VAL A 63 -2.61 -1.21 0.63
CA VAL A 63 -2.02 -1.05 -0.70
C VAL A 63 -2.01 0.43 -1.03
N TYR A 64 -0.89 0.94 -1.51
CA TYR A 64 -0.82 2.35 -1.86
C TYR A 64 -0.10 2.60 -3.18
N CYS A 65 -0.44 3.73 -3.79
CA CYS A 65 0.25 4.27 -4.96
C CYS A 65 0.43 5.77 -4.74
N HIS A 66 0.55 6.57 -5.80
CA HIS A 66 0.77 8.00 -5.64
C HIS A 66 -0.47 8.71 -5.09
N HIS A 67 -1.65 8.50 -5.72
CA HIS A 67 -2.90 9.17 -5.35
C HIS A 67 -4.06 8.25 -5.00
N GLY A 68 -3.94 6.93 -5.21
CA GLY A 68 -4.97 5.97 -4.83
C GLY A 68 -5.67 5.24 -5.98
N VAL A 69 -5.32 5.51 -7.24
CA VAL A 69 -5.98 4.88 -8.40
C VAL A 69 -5.36 3.52 -8.75
N ARG A 70 -4.04 3.48 -8.91
CA ARG A 70 -3.34 2.21 -9.21
C ARG A 70 -3.56 1.18 -8.11
N SER A 71 -3.61 1.63 -6.86
CA SER A 71 -3.81 0.74 -5.72
C SER A 71 -5.19 0.07 -5.74
N GLN A 72 -6.22 0.76 -6.24
CA GLN A 72 -7.53 0.15 -6.40
C GLN A 72 -7.49 -1.01 -7.39
N MET A 73 -6.77 -0.84 -8.49
CA MET A 73 -6.60 -1.90 -9.48
C MET A 73 -5.82 -3.07 -8.90
N ALA A 74 -4.78 -2.78 -8.13
CA ALA A 74 -3.98 -3.79 -7.45
C ALA A 74 -4.83 -4.61 -6.48
N ILE A 75 -5.73 -3.96 -5.74
CA ILE A 75 -6.63 -4.64 -4.82
C ILE A 75 -7.51 -5.63 -5.58
N GLY A 76 -7.99 -5.26 -6.76
CA GLY A 76 -8.75 -6.17 -7.61
C GLY A 76 -7.95 -7.42 -7.96
N VAL A 77 -6.69 -7.25 -8.34
CA VAL A 77 -5.80 -8.37 -8.65
C VAL A 77 -5.61 -9.27 -7.44
N LEU A 78 -5.33 -8.68 -6.28
CA LEU A 78 -5.11 -9.43 -5.05
C LEU A 78 -6.35 -10.20 -4.61
N ARG A 79 -7.52 -9.56 -4.74
CA ARG A 79 -8.78 -10.21 -4.38
C ARG A 79 -9.02 -11.46 -5.21
N MET A 80 -8.75 -11.38 -6.50
CA MET A 80 -8.88 -12.55 -7.39
C MET A 80 -7.85 -13.64 -7.04
N ALA A 81 -6.75 -13.27 -6.43
CA ALA A 81 -5.73 -14.23 -5.99
C ALA A 81 -6.01 -14.79 -4.59
N GLY A 82 -7.14 -14.44 -3.98
CA GLY A 82 -7.57 -15.01 -2.71
C GLY A 82 -7.22 -14.20 -1.47
N PHE A 83 -6.79 -12.95 -1.64
CA PHE A 83 -6.55 -12.06 -0.51
C PHE A 83 -7.85 -11.36 -0.12
N HIS A 84 -8.12 -11.24 1.18
CA HIS A 84 -9.41 -10.74 1.67
C HIS A 84 -9.33 -9.46 2.48
N LYS A 85 -8.23 -9.24 3.18
CA LYS A 85 -8.10 -8.12 4.13
C LYS A 85 -7.34 -6.98 3.49
N LEU A 86 -7.96 -6.37 2.49
CA LEU A 86 -7.33 -5.38 1.63
C LEU A 86 -7.87 -3.99 1.90
N HIS A 87 -6.98 -3.01 2.00
CA HIS A 87 -7.31 -1.62 2.29
C HIS A 87 -6.58 -0.71 1.31
N ASN A 88 -7.26 0.31 0.81
CA ASN A 88 -6.67 1.30 -0.06
C ASN A 88 -6.31 2.55 0.75
N LEU A 89 -5.07 3.00 0.65
CA LEU A 89 -4.66 4.25 1.29
C LEU A 89 -5.27 5.42 0.51
N THR A 90 -6.26 6.07 1.11
CA THR A 90 -6.95 7.20 0.50
C THR A 90 -5.98 8.33 0.21
N GLY A 91 -5.94 8.77 -1.04
CA GLY A 91 -5.01 9.82 -1.48
C GLY A 91 -3.58 9.36 -1.66
N GLY A 92 -3.28 8.08 -1.41
CA GLY A 92 -1.96 7.49 -1.63
C GLY A 92 -0.86 8.10 -0.77
N ILE A 93 0.39 7.90 -1.22
CA ILE A 93 1.55 8.45 -0.50
C ILE A 93 1.55 9.98 -0.51
N ASP A 94 0.89 10.61 -1.48
CA ASP A 94 0.77 12.06 -1.50
C ASP A 94 0.04 12.57 -0.26
N ALA A 95 -1.08 11.93 0.10
CA ALA A 95 -1.81 12.27 1.32
C ALA A 95 -0.98 12.00 2.57
N TRP A 96 -0.21 10.93 2.57
CA TRP A 96 0.69 10.62 3.68
C TRP A 96 1.70 11.74 3.89
N SER A 97 2.35 12.20 2.81
CA SER A 97 3.33 13.28 2.88
C SER A 97 2.71 14.58 3.36
N ARG A 98 1.50 14.87 2.89
CA ARG A 98 0.80 16.11 3.23
C ARG A 98 0.30 16.12 4.68
N ASP A 99 -0.26 15.00 5.14
CA ASP A 99 -1.04 14.96 6.37
C ASP A 99 -0.32 14.32 7.56
N VAL A 100 0.67 13.47 7.33
CA VAL A 100 1.32 12.69 8.38
C VAL A 100 2.81 13.00 8.51
N ASP A 101 3.56 12.89 7.41
CA ASP A 101 5.02 13.01 7.45
C ASP A 101 5.53 13.84 6.30
N GLU A 102 5.70 15.13 6.53
CA GLU A 102 6.17 16.06 5.51
C GLU A 102 7.62 15.82 5.08
N LYS A 103 8.35 14.96 5.78
CA LYS A 103 9.69 14.56 5.38
C LYS A 103 9.69 13.60 4.20
N VAL A 104 8.55 12.93 3.96
CA VAL A 104 8.37 12.09 2.79
C VAL A 104 8.17 13.01 1.58
N VAL A 105 9.08 12.90 0.60
CA VAL A 105 9.09 13.80 -0.54
C VAL A 105 7.79 13.69 -1.34
N ARG A 106 7.20 14.84 -1.66
CA ARG A 106 6.06 14.90 -2.60
C ARG A 106 6.61 15.06 -4.01
N TYR A 107 6.03 14.33 -4.94
CA TYR A 107 6.54 14.34 -6.32
C TYR A 107 5.41 14.39 -7.35
#